data_96ba1027c16b76cd46b0ef17ebe084f7
#
_entry.id   96ba1027c16b76cd46b0ef17ebe084f7
#
_cell.length_a   1.000
_cell.length_b   1.000
_cell.length_c   1.000
_cell.angle_alpha   90.00
_cell.angle_beta   90.00
_cell.angle_gamma   90.00
#
_symmetry.space_group_name_H-M   'P 1'
#
loop_
_entity.id
_entity.type
_entity.pdbx_description
1 polymer ?
#
loop_
_entity_poly.entity_id
_entity_poly.type
_entity_poly.pdbx_seq_one_letter_code
_entity_poly.pdbx_strand_id
1 'polypeptide(L)'
;WKGFGLPDLDSGQLGLSQSVALTCVDHSGWDADRLATCVTRRAFTGRTGRAGEASSTESPGRHSLLPHAADEFFRAEHLGVEGAMDLDPQFAVMVVIDGNARIECADAALDVRRGHTLLIPYGAGKTCLTDSASIVRCMPASVN
;
A
#
# COMPACT_ATOMS: atom_id res chain seq x y z
N TRP A 1 -8.86 23.17 2.08
CA TRP A 1 -7.43 23.38 2.26
C TRP A 1 -7.01 23.59 3.70
N LYS A 2 -7.96 23.85 4.58
CA LYS A 2 -7.69 24.01 6.02
C LYS A 2 -6.93 22.80 6.63
N GLY A 3 -7.13 21.61 6.11
CA GLY A 3 -6.44 20.40 6.59
C GLY A 3 -4.95 20.33 6.24
N PHE A 4 -4.48 21.14 5.28
CA PHE A 4 -3.08 21.16 4.85
C PHE A 4 -2.34 22.41 5.30
N GLY A 5 -2.96 23.29 6.11
CA GLY A 5 -2.35 24.53 6.58
C GLY A 5 -2.10 25.56 5.47
N LEU A 6 -2.75 25.43 4.32
CA LEU A 6 -2.62 26.38 3.21
C LEU A 6 -3.55 27.58 3.43
N PRO A 7 -3.06 28.81 3.25
CA PRO A 7 -3.82 30.03 3.59
C PRO A 7 -5.01 30.25 2.65
N ASP A 8 -4.90 29.88 1.41
CA ASP A 8 -5.90 30.10 0.36
C ASP A 8 -5.88 29.03 -0.73
N LEU A 9 -6.80 29.15 -1.69
CA LEU A 9 -6.92 28.23 -2.81
C LEU A 9 -5.73 28.33 -3.78
N ASP A 10 -5.23 29.55 -4.01
CA ASP A 10 -4.13 29.80 -4.95
C ASP A 10 -2.83 29.15 -4.47
N SER A 11 -2.58 29.18 -3.16
CA SER A 11 -1.45 28.47 -2.54
C SER A 11 -1.57 26.94 -2.75
N GLY A 12 -2.78 26.40 -2.69
CA GLY A 12 -3.06 24.98 -2.95
C GLY A 12 -2.84 24.57 -4.41
N GLN A 13 -2.89 25.53 -5.32
CA GLN A 13 -2.73 25.34 -6.75
C GLN A 13 -1.35 25.77 -7.27
N LEU A 14 -0.39 26.02 -6.37
CA LEU A 14 0.97 26.45 -6.72
C LEU A 14 1.01 27.74 -7.56
N GLY A 15 0.06 28.66 -7.33
CA GLY A 15 -0.08 29.90 -8.07
C GLY A 15 -0.72 29.78 -9.46
N LEU A 16 -1.21 28.59 -9.83
CA LEU A 16 -1.98 28.41 -11.06
C LEU A 16 -3.44 28.86 -10.86
N SER A 17 -4.03 29.43 -11.91
CA SER A 17 -5.47 29.67 -11.88
C SER A 17 -6.27 28.36 -11.86
N GLN A 18 -7.43 28.36 -11.23
CA GLN A 18 -8.30 27.20 -11.18
C GLN A 18 -8.63 26.65 -12.58
N SER A 19 -8.80 27.51 -13.57
CA SER A 19 -9.06 27.09 -14.95
C SER A 19 -7.88 26.31 -15.54
N VAL A 20 -6.64 26.73 -15.27
CA VAL A 20 -5.44 25.97 -15.70
C VAL A 20 -5.31 24.65 -14.94
N ALA A 21 -5.51 24.66 -13.63
CA ALA A 21 -5.44 23.43 -12.83
C ALA A 21 -6.48 22.39 -13.29
N LEU A 22 -7.68 22.83 -13.69
CA LEU A 22 -8.74 21.92 -14.17
C LEU A 22 -8.45 21.35 -15.58
N THR A 23 -7.54 21.92 -16.37
CA THR A 23 -7.16 21.31 -17.66
C THR A 23 -6.44 19.98 -17.51
N CYS A 24 -5.88 19.71 -16.33
CA CYS A 24 -5.24 18.42 -16.00
C CYS A 24 -6.24 17.33 -15.61
N VAL A 25 -7.52 17.67 -15.47
CA VAL A 25 -8.57 16.71 -15.09
C VAL A 25 -9.20 16.12 -16.34
N ASP A 26 -9.20 14.81 -16.44
CA ASP A 26 -9.97 14.11 -17.47
C ASP A 26 -11.49 14.22 -17.12
N HIS A 27 -12.22 15.00 -17.88
CA HIS A 27 -13.67 15.19 -17.71
C HIS A 27 -14.50 14.16 -18.47
N SER A 28 -13.87 13.21 -19.17
CA SER A 28 -14.59 12.13 -19.84
C SER A 28 -15.26 11.22 -18.81
N GLY A 29 -16.49 10.84 -19.05
CA GLY A 29 -17.18 9.84 -18.23
C GLY A 29 -16.50 8.47 -18.42
N TRP A 30 -16.35 7.73 -17.33
CA TRP A 30 -15.87 6.35 -17.37
C TRP A 30 -17.07 5.42 -17.22
N ASP A 31 -17.22 4.49 -18.15
CA ASP A 31 -18.19 3.42 -18.04
C ASP A 31 -17.76 2.36 -17.01
N ALA A 32 -18.68 1.45 -16.68
CA ALA A 32 -18.44 0.42 -15.68
C ALA A 32 -17.29 -0.53 -16.08
N ASP A 33 -17.13 -0.80 -17.38
CA ASP A 33 -16.11 -1.71 -17.88
C ASP A 33 -14.72 -1.07 -17.76
N ARG A 34 -14.57 0.19 -18.13
CA ARG A 34 -13.34 0.96 -17.93
C ARG A 34 -12.98 1.09 -16.45
N LEU A 35 -13.97 1.37 -15.59
CA LEU A 35 -13.74 1.39 -14.13
C LEU A 35 -13.30 0.03 -13.59
N ALA A 36 -13.87 -1.06 -14.09
CA ALA A 36 -13.51 -2.41 -13.65
C ALA A 36 -12.05 -2.75 -13.96
N THR A 37 -11.45 -2.19 -15.03
CA THR A 37 -10.02 -2.39 -15.32
C THR A 37 -9.09 -1.66 -14.36
N CYS A 38 -9.57 -0.62 -13.70
CA CYS A 38 -8.79 0.22 -12.78
C CYS A 38 -8.98 -0.12 -11.31
N VAL A 39 -9.92 -1.01 -10.98
CA VAL A 39 -10.29 -1.34 -9.62
C VAL A 39 -10.09 -2.82 -9.35
N THR A 40 -9.18 -3.15 -8.47
CA THR A 40 -9.07 -4.50 -7.92
C THR A 40 -9.95 -4.60 -6.69
N ARG A 41 -11.02 -5.40 -6.76
CA ARG A 41 -11.90 -5.67 -5.60
C ARG A 41 -11.38 -6.88 -4.86
N ARG A 42 -10.83 -6.67 -3.69
CA ARG A 42 -10.55 -7.72 -2.72
C ARG A 42 -11.20 -7.38 -1.39
N ALA A 43 -11.79 -8.37 -0.75
CA ALA A 43 -12.26 -8.21 0.61
C ALA A 43 -11.03 -8.19 1.53
N PHE A 44 -10.76 -7.06 2.15
CA PHE A 44 -9.78 -6.94 3.23
C PHE A 44 -10.48 -7.44 4.50
N THR A 45 -10.22 -8.66 4.90
CA THR A 45 -10.67 -9.18 6.19
C THR A 45 -9.55 -9.02 7.21
N GLY A 46 -9.37 -7.78 7.67
CA GLY A 46 -8.64 -7.57 8.91
C GLY A 46 -9.39 -8.29 10.05
N ARG A 47 -8.67 -8.98 10.92
CA ARG A 47 -9.24 -9.53 12.17
C ARG A 47 -9.64 -8.39 13.10
N THR A 48 -10.64 -7.62 12.71
CA THR A 48 -11.31 -6.74 13.66
C THR A 48 -12.16 -7.64 14.56
N GLY A 49 -11.63 -7.92 15.74
CA GLY A 49 -12.28 -8.75 16.74
C GLY A 49 -13.62 -8.16 17.19
N ARG A 50 -14.65 -8.40 16.40
CA ARG A 50 -16.04 -8.34 16.81
C ARG A 50 -16.61 -9.75 16.66
N ALA A 51 -16.90 -10.37 17.78
CA ALA A 51 -17.51 -11.69 17.81
C ALA A 51 -18.80 -11.68 17.00
N GLY A 52 -18.88 -12.48 15.94
CA GLY A 52 -20.14 -12.83 15.30
C GLY A 52 -20.19 -12.82 13.77
N GLU A 53 -19.18 -12.43 13.02
CA GLU A 53 -19.23 -12.49 11.54
C GLU A 53 -18.17 -13.42 10.96
N ALA A 54 -18.63 -14.25 10.03
CA ALA A 54 -17.86 -15.33 9.43
C ALA A 54 -16.56 -14.83 8.80
N SER A 55 -15.45 -15.33 9.32
CA SER A 55 -14.09 -15.18 8.81
C SER A 55 -14.02 -15.72 7.37
N SER A 56 -13.94 -14.86 6.39
CA SER A 56 -13.33 -15.22 5.12
C SER A 56 -11.82 -15.15 5.32
N THR A 57 -11.22 -16.30 5.59
CA THR A 57 -9.78 -16.47 5.76
C THR A 57 -9.10 -16.10 4.43
N GLU A 58 -8.49 -14.93 4.34
CA GLU A 58 -7.54 -14.67 3.26
C GLU A 58 -6.38 -15.66 3.43
N SER A 59 -6.08 -16.38 2.36
CA SER A 59 -4.95 -17.29 2.35
C SER A 59 -3.67 -16.50 2.63
N PRO A 60 -2.77 -17.01 3.49
CA PRO A 60 -1.46 -16.42 3.68
C PRO A 60 -0.75 -16.30 2.33
N GLY A 61 0.02 -15.23 2.15
CA GLY A 61 0.75 -15.02 0.91
C GLY A 61 0.80 -13.57 0.45
N ARG A 62 1.23 -13.39 -0.80
CA ARG A 62 1.35 -12.09 -1.46
C ARG A 62 0.22 -11.88 -2.45
N HIS A 63 -0.41 -10.74 -2.39
CA HIS A 63 -1.52 -10.39 -3.27
C HIS A 63 -1.37 -8.97 -3.79
N SER A 64 -1.34 -8.80 -5.11
CA SER A 64 -1.37 -7.46 -5.70
C SER A 64 -2.66 -6.72 -5.32
N LEU A 65 -2.53 -5.46 -4.92
CA LEU A 65 -3.64 -4.57 -4.58
C LEU A 65 -4.06 -3.69 -5.77
N LEU A 66 -3.21 -3.59 -6.79
CA LEU A 66 -3.44 -2.76 -7.97
C LEU A 66 -3.56 -3.63 -9.22
N PRO A 67 -4.28 -3.15 -10.25
CA PRO A 67 -4.28 -3.77 -11.56
C PRO A 67 -2.86 -3.76 -12.15
N HIS A 68 -2.54 -4.75 -12.98
CA HIS A 68 -1.23 -4.85 -13.62
C HIS A 68 -0.84 -3.60 -14.45
N ALA A 69 -1.82 -2.90 -15.00
CA ALA A 69 -1.59 -1.63 -15.71
C ALA A 69 -1.00 -0.51 -14.82
N ALA A 70 -1.05 -0.64 -13.50
CA ALA A 70 -0.43 0.29 -12.57
C ALA A 70 1.06 0.03 -12.32
N ASP A 71 1.58 -1.16 -12.67
CA ASP A 71 2.93 -1.62 -12.32
C ASP A 71 4.04 -0.75 -12.92
N GLU A 72 3.77 -0.09 -14.06
CA GLU A 72 4.68 0.85 -14.70
C GLU A 72 4.81 2.19 -13.95
N PHE A 73 3.91 2.47 -13.00
CA PHE A 73 3.91 3.70 -12.22
C PHE A 73 4.17 3.44 -10.74
N PHE A 74 3.46 2.46 -10.20
CA PHE A 74 3.45 2.19 -8.78
C PHE A 74 2.89 0.79 -8.50
N ARG A 75 3.49 0.07 -7.56
CA ARG A 75 3.04 -1.25 -7.13
C ARG A 75 2.64 -1.24 -5.68
N ALA A 76 1.56 -1.93 -5.37
CA ALA A 76 1.15 -2.19 -3.99
C ALA A 76 0.71 -3.64 -3.85
N GLU A 77 1.12 -4.28 -2.78
CA GLU A 77 0.75 -5.64 -2.44
C GLU A 77 0.32 -5.77 -0.98
N HIS A 78 -0.55 -6.70 -0.75
CA HIS A 78 -0.89 -7.18 0.58
C HIS A 78 -0.06 -8.40 0.90
N LEU A 79 0.57 -8.41 2.07
CA LEU A 79 1.32 -9.52 2.63
C LEU A 79 0.51 -10.08 3.81
N GLY A 80 -0.02 -11.29 3.66
CA GLY A 80 -0.56 -12.08 4.75
C GLY A 80 0.57 -12.95 5.31
N VAL A 81 1.19 -12.52 6.40
CA VAL A 81 2.29 -13.24 7.04
C VAL A 81 1.73 -14.21 8.06
N GLU A 82 2.05 -15.48 7.91
CA GLU A 82 1.83 -16.54 8.90
C GLU A 82 3.08 -17.40 8.98
N GLY A 83 3.87 -17.21 10.02
CA GLY A 83 5.19 -17.81 10.15
C GLY A 83 6.27 -16.97 9.47
N ALA A 84 7.06 -17.53 8.52
CA ALA A 84 8.16 -16.83 7.88
C ALA A 84 7.83 -16.49 6.40
N MET A 85 8.20 -15.29 5.99
CA MET A 85 8.06 -14.82 4.60
C MET A 85 9.30 -14.05 4.18
N ASP A 86 10.00 -14.54 3.18
CA ASP A 86 11.16 -13.87 2.60
C ASP A 86 10.74 -12.84 1.55
N LEU A 87 11.40 -11.69 1.58
CA LEU A 87 11.23 -10.60 0.64
C LEU A 87 12.57 -10.29 -0.03
N ASP A 88 12.53 -10.21 -1.36
CA ASP A 88 13.69 -9.80 -2.14
C ASP A 88 14.06 -8.33 -1.90
N PRO A 89 15.36 -7.98 -2.08
CA PRO A 89 15.84 -6.62 -1.92
C PRO A 89 15.05 -5.65 -2.80
N GLN A 90 14.38 -4.71 -2.18
CA GLN A 90 13.60 -3.70 -2.87
C GLN A 90 13.35 -2.50 -1.99
N PHE A 91 13.40 -1.28 -2.57
CA PHE A 91 12.87 -0.12 -1.89
C PHE A 91 11.35 -0.27 -1.69
N ALA A 92 10.90 -0.13 -0.46
CA ALA A 92 9.48 -0.24 -0.14
C ALA A 92 9.09 0.62 1.06
N VAL A 93 7.83 1.03 1.08
CA VAL A 93 7.15 1.50 2.29
C VAL A 93 6.20 0.40 2.73
N MET A 94 6.27 0.01 4.00
CA MET A 94 5.40 -0.99 4.60
C MET A 94 4.52 -0.37 5.66
N VAL A 95 3.25 -0.73 5.67
CA VAL A 95 2.27 -0.33 6.69
C VAL A 95 1.69 -1.58 7.33
N VAL A 96 1.87 -1.76 8.62
CA VAL A 96 1.27 -2.88 9.37
C VAL A 96 -0.19 -2.54 9.68
N ILE A 97 -1.10 -3.27 9.04
CA ILE A 97 -2.54 -3.04 9.17
C ILE A 97 -3.11 -3.78 10.36
N ASP A 98 -2.63 -5.00 10.58
CA ASP A 98 -3.06 -5.84 11.70
C ASP A 98 -1.95 -6.80 12.15
N GLY A 99 -2.03 -7.26 13.40
CA GLY A 99 -1.08 -8.19 13.98
C GLY A 99 0.26 -7.58 14.38
N ASN A 100 1.24 -8.46 14.56
CA ASN A 100 2.62 -8.13 14.89
C ASN A 100 3.55 -8.93 13.98
N ALA A 101 4.69 -8.37 13.65
CA ALA A 101 5.73 -9.07 12.93
C ALA A 101 7.11 -8.67 13.45
N ARG A 102 8.07 -9.54 13.24
CA ARG A 102 9.48 -9.22 13.34
C ARG A 102 10.05 -9.14 11.94
N ILE A 103 10.73 -8.04 11.65
CA ILE A 103 11.41 -7.81 10.39
C ILE A 103 12.90 -7.96 10.64
N GLU A 104 13.54 -8.84 9.89
CA GLU A 104 14.98 -9.10 9.97
C GLU A 104 15.62 -8.87 8.62
N CYS A 105 16.77 -8.22 8.61
CA CYS A 105 17.69 -8.11 7.49
C CYS A 105 19.10 -8.41 7.98
N ALA A 106 20.13 -8.39 7.11
CA ALA A 106 21.49 -8.88 7.44
C ALA A 106 22.04 -8.33 8.75
N ASP A 107 21.82 -7.04 9.03
CA ASP A 107 22.47 -6.33 10.14
C ASP A 107 21.48 -5.75 11.18
N ALA A 108 20.18 -5.97 11.01
CA ALA A 108 19.17 -5.37 11.88
C ALA A 108 17.91 -6.24 12.01
N ALA A 109 17.28 -6.12 13.16
CA ALA A 109 15.98 -6.69 13.42
C ALA A 109 15.08 -5.66 14.13
N LEU A 110 13.80 -5.64 13.77
CA LEU A 110 12.83 -4.71 14.33
C LEU A 110 11.50 -5.41 14.57
N ASP A 111 10.97 -5.26 15.77
CA ASP A 111 9.61 -5.70 16.09
C ASP A 111 8.61 -4.61 15.70
N VAL A 112 7.61 -5.00 14.94
CA VAL A 112 6.59 -4.09 14.40
C VAL A 112 5.20 -4.57 14.77
N ARG A 113 4.28 -3.62 14.86
CA ARG A 113 2.89 -3.87 15.24
C ARG A 113 1.95 -2.99 14.44
N ARG A 114 0.68 -3.30 14.52
CA ARG A 114 -0.38 -2.51 13.89
C ARG A 114 -0.17 -1.01 14.07
N GLY A 115 -0.26 -0.27 12.96
CA GLY A 115 -0.09 1.18 12.87
C GLY A 115 1.34 1.63 12.63
N HIS A 116 2.34 0.73 12.69
CA HIS A 116 3.70 1.09 12.31
C HIS A 116 3.81 1.25 10.79
N THR A 117 4.52 2.29 10.39
CA THR A 117 4.93 2.53 9.00
C THR A 117 6.45 2.51 8.94
N LEU A 118 6.98 1.79 7.96
CA LEU A 118 8.41 1.50 7.83
C LEU A 118 8.87 1.87 6.43
N LEU A 119 10.06 2.41 6.34
CA LEU A 119 10.80 2.55 5.10
C LEU A 119 11.85 1.43 5.03
N ILE A 120 11.78 0.62 3.99
CA ILE A 120 12.78 -0.42 3.70
C ILE A 120 13.63 0.07 2.54
N PRO A 121 14.90 0.43 2.78
CA PRO A 121 15.78 0.83 1.70
C PRO A 121 16.24 -0.40 0.90
N TYR A 122 16.57 -0.20 -0.37
CA TYR A 122 17.12 -1.28 -1.21
C TYR A 122 18.36 -1.94 -0.58
N GLY A 123 19.20 -1.12 0.08
CA GLY A 123 20.43 -1.56 0.75
C GLY A 123 20.20 -2.44 1.98
N ALA A 124 18.96 -2.59 2.48
CA ALA A 124 18.66 -3.54 3.54
C ALA A 124 18.87 -5.01 3.09
N GLY A 125 18.94 -5.23 1.78
CA GLY A 125 19.11 -6.57 1.24
C GLY A 125 17.85 -7.41 1.37
N LYS A 126 18.00 -8.73 1.42
CA LYS A 126 16.90 -9.64 1.72
C LYS A 126 16.35 -9.37 3.11
N THR A 127 15.04 -9.37 3.22
CA THR A 127 14.32 -9.11 4.45
C THR A 127 13.43 -10.31 4.75
N CYS A 128 13.43 -10.79 5.97
CA CYS A 128 12.53 -11.84 6.44
C CYS A 128 11.49 -11.25 7.39
N LEU A 129 10.23 -11.53 7.15
CA LEU A 129 9.12 -11.25 8.06
C LEU A 129 8.77 -12.52 8.80
N THR A 130 8.59 -12.44 10.11
CA THR A 130 8.13 -13.57 10.94
C THR A 130 6.91 -13.19 11.75
N ASP A 131 6.27 -14.19 12.39
CA ASP A 131 5.06 -14.08 13.19
C ASP A 131 3.76 -14.00 12.36
N SER A 132 2.76 -13.23 12.81
CA SER A 132 1.44 -13.15 12.16
C SER A 132 1.03 -11.70 12.02
N ALA A 133 1.00 -11.22 10.78
CA ALA A 133 0.64 -9.85 10.46
C ALA A 133 0.00 -9.70 9.07
N SER A 134 -0.80 -8.66 8.95
CA SER A 134 -1.33 -8.14 7.70
C SER A 134 -0.61 -6.83 7.38
N ILE A 135 0.10 -6.78 6.26
CA ILE A 135 0.98 -5.66 5.89
C ILE A 135 0.65 -5.22 4.46
N VAL A 136 0.54 -3.92 4.24
CA VAL A 136 0.58 -3.35 2.89
C VAL A 136 2.01 -2.93 2.59
N ARG A 137 2.54 -3.41 1.48
CA ARG A 137 3.84 -3.05 0.93
C ARG A 137 3.67 -2.26 -0.35
N CYS A 138 4.21 -1.05 -0.35
CA CYS A 138 4.19 -0.12 -1.48
C CYS A 138 5.59 -0.02 -2.09
N MET A 139 5.69 -0.11 -3.40
CA MET A 139 6.95 -0.18 -4.14
C MET A 139 6.92 0.75 -5.34
N PRO A 140 8.06 1.28 -5.80
CA PRO A 140 8.13 2.01 -7.07
C PRO A 140 7.75 1.11 -8.25
N ALA A 141 7.64 1.72 -9.43
CA ALA A 141 7.44 1.02 -10.68
C ALA A 141 8.41 -0.15 -10.87
N SER A 142 7.99 -1.18 -11.60
CA SER A 142 8.92 -2.19 -12.09
C SER A 142 9.83 -1.56 -13.14
N VAL A 143 11.14 -1.60 -12.91
CA VAL A 143 12.13 -1.21 -13.94
C VAL A 143 12.26 -2.41 -14.89
N ASN A 144 11.84 -2.23 -16.13
CA ASN A 144 12.12 -3.19 -17.21
C ASN A 144 13.56 -3.05 -17.69
#